data_097e861431edf13740f3b740854bd6a7
#
_entry.id   097e861431edf13740f3b740854bd6a7
#
_cell.length_a   1.000
_cell.length_b   1.000
_cell.length_c   1.000
_cell.angle_alpha   90.00
_cell.angle_beta   90.00
_cell.angle_gamma   90.00
#
_symmetry.space_group_name_H-M   'P 1'
#
loop_
_entity.id
_entity.type
_entity.pdbx_description
1 polymer ?
#
loop_
_entity_poly.entity_id
_entity_poly.type
_entity_poly.pdbx_seq_one_letter_code
_entity_poly.pdbx_strand_id
1 'polypeptide(L)'
;AIFMFFIAIAWLLAEFKGMKDEIKERLGINNEVIKLKLQALERFTLYAERSSLKNLISRTSAAGMTVVDLQLSLLEALRTEYEYNVSQQIYVSQKMWEAIGNLKDQNSFIINQLAATLPPDANGIELSKRILEYVASTDAELGKTVLSALQFEAKRVL
;
A
#
# COMPACT_ATOMS: atom_id res chain seq x y z
N ALA A 1 -36.71 20.60 -50.57
CA ALA A 1 -37.15 19.92 -49.32
C ALA A 1 -36.37 18.62 -49.07
N ILE A 2 -36.28 17.69 -50.00
CA ILE A 2 -35.61 16.38 -49.87
C ILE A 2 -34.10 16.54 -49.60
N PHE A 3 -33.41 17.42 -50.27
CA PHE A 3 -31.98 17.67 -50.12
C PHE A 3 -31.62 18.20 -48.73
N MET A 4 -32.43 19.10 -48.17
CA MET A 4 -32.25 19.60 -46.79
C MET A 4 -32.42 18.51 -45.77
N PHE A 5 -33.31 17.55 -46.00
CA PHE A 5 -33.51 16.40 -45.13
C PHE A 5 -32.30 15.48 -45.08
N PHE A 6 -31.65 15.20 -46.22
CA PHE A 6 -30.41 14.42 -46.25
C PHE A 6 -29.23 15.12 -45.56
N ILE A 7 -29.12 16.45 -45.70
CA ILE A 7 -28.09 17.22 -44.97
C ILE A 7 -28.32 17.13 -43.46
N ALA A 8 -29.56 17.26 -43.02
CA ALA A 8 -29.89 17.17 -41.58
C ALA A 8 -29.57 15.78 -41.02
N ILE A 9 -29.89 14.72 -41.78
CA ILE A 9 -29.54 13.34 -41.35
C ILE A 9 -28.03 13.14 -41.32
N ALA A 10 -27.30 13.60 -42.34
CA ALA A 10 -25.84 13.48 -42.38
C ALA A 10 -25.19 14.24 -41.21
N TRP A 11 -25.68 15.43 -40.88
CA TRP A 11 -25.22 16.17 -39.70
C TRP A 11 -25.53 15.46 -38.40
N LEU A 12 -26.74 14.91 -38.23
CA LEU A 12 -27.15 14.15 -37.06
C LEU A 12 -26.27 12.91 -36.88
N LEU A 13 -25.98 12.17 -37.95
CA LEU A 13 -25.10 11.00 -37.91
C LEU A 13 -23.66 11.34 -37.56
N ALA A 14 -23.16 12.50 -38.02
CA ALA A 14 -21.84 12.99 -37.64
C ALA A 14 -21.77 13.34 -36.16
N GLU A 15 -22.82 14.01 -35.63
CA GLU A 15 -22.93 14.32 -34.19
C GLU A 15 -23.00 13.07 -33.32
N PHE A 16 -23.78 12.06 -33.70
CA PHE A 16 -23.84 10.78 -33.02
C PHE A 16 -22.50 10.06 -33.02
N LYS A 17 -21.75 10.11 -34.12
CA LYS A 17 -20.42 9.52 -34.21
C LYS A 17 -19.45 10.24 -33.26
N GLY A 18 -19.47 11.57 -33.22
CA GLY A 18 -18.64 12.37 -32.31
C GLY A 18 -18.91 12.05 -30.84
N MET A 19 -20.19 11.98 -30.43
CA MET A 19 -20.57 11.56 -29.07
C MET A 19 -20.09 10.15 -28.73
N LYS A 20 -20.22 9.21 -29.68
CA LYS A 20 -19.76 7.82 -29.46
C LYS A 20 -18.26 7.74 -29.25
N ASP A 21 -17.49 8.51 -30.02
CA ASP A 21 -16.03 8.55 -29.92
C ASP A 21 -15.59 9.21 -28.58
N GLU A 22 -16.26 10.28 -28.16
CA GLU A 22 -16.03 10.92 -26.85
C GLU A 22 -16.36 9.97 -25.67
N ILE A 23 -17.47 9.24 -25.76
CA ILE A 23 -17.83 8.23 -24.74
C ILE A 23 -16.78 7.13 -24.67
N LYS A 24 -16.29 6.64 -25.82
CA LYS A 24 -15.22 5.63 -25.85
C LYS A 24 -13.94 6.14 -25.23
N GLU A 25 -13.55 7.37 -25.52
CA GLU A 25 -12.36 7.99 -24.96
C GLU A 25 -12.48 8.13 -23.44
N ARG A 26 -13.61 8.66 -22.95
CA ARG A 26 -13.89 8.77 -21.49
C ARG A 26 -13.90 7.42 -20.80
N LEU A 27 -14.48 6.39 -21.40
CA LEU A 27 -14.47 5.02 -20.86
C LEU A 27 -13.05 4.45 -20.83
N GLY A 28 -12.24 4.69 -21.86
CA GLY A 28 -10.85 4.28 -21.93
C GLY A 28 -10.03 4.93 -20.80
N ILE A 29 -10.14 6.23 -20.61
CA ILE A 29 -9.47 6.97 -19.54
C ILE A 29 -9.91 6.45 -18.17
N ASN A 30 -11.22 6.22 -17.96
CA ASN A 30 -11.74 5.72 -16.70
C ASN A 30 -11.18 4.32 -16.37
N ASN A 31 -11.09 3.43 -17.35
CA ASN A 31 -10.50 2.11 -17.19
C ASN A 31 -9.02 2.15 -16.81
N GLU A 32 -8.24 3.06 -17.40
CA GLU A 32 -6.83 3.24 -17.01
C GLU A 32 -6.69 3.79 -15.59
N VAL A 33 -7.53 4.73 -15.18
CA VAL A 33 -7.54 5.24 -13.80
C VAL A 33 -7.89 4.15 -12.79
N ILE A 34 -8.88 3.30 -13.09
CA ILE A 34 -9.25 2.15 -12.26
C ILE A 34 -8.07 1.20 -12.12
N LYS A 35 -7.39 0.88 -13.22
CA LYS A 35 -6.21 0.01 -13.24
C LYS A 35 -5.09 0.56 -12.34
N LEU A 36 -4.79 1.87 -12.44
CA LEU A 36 -3.76 2.51 -11.60
C LEU A 36 -4.13 2.47 -10.10
N LYS A 37 -5.41 2.68 -9.78
CA LYS A 37 -5.89 2.53 -8.39
C LYS A 37 -5.72 1.11 -7.87
N LEU A 38 -6.10 0.11 -8.65
CA LEU A 38 -5.95 -1.30 -8.26
C LEU A 38 -4.48 -1.68 -8.08
N GLN A 39 -3.60 -1.23 -8.96
CA GLN A 39 -2.16 -1.43 -8.81
C GLN A 39 -1.60 -0.78 -7.53
N ALA A 40 -2.06 0.42 -7.18
CA ALA A 40 -1.66 1.07 -5.94
C ALA A 40 -2.13 0.29 -4.71
N LEU A 41 -3.38 -0.19 -4.70
CA LEU A 41 -3.93 -1.00 -3.61
C LEU A 41 -3.21 -2.34 -3.48
N GLU A 42 -2.85 -2.98 -4.58
CA GLU A 42 -2.01 -4.18 -4.59
C GLU A 42 -0.64 -3.92 -3.97
N ARG A 43 0.02 -2.84 -4.36
CA ARG A 43 1.32 -2.44 -3.79
C ARG A 43 1.25 -2.14 -2.30
N PHE A 44 0.20 -1.48 -1.82
CA PHE A 44 -0.01 -1.25 -0.39
C PHE A 44 -0.36 -2.53 0.37
N THR A 45 -1.02 -3.49 -0.27
CA THR A 45 -1.24 -4.82 0.31
C THR A 45 0.10 -5.53 0.52
N LEU A 46 0.97 -5.54 -0.49
CA LEU A 46 2.33 -6.07 -0.37
C LEU A 46 3.13 -5.32 0.71
N TYR A 47 3.03 -3.99 0.75
CA TYR A 47 3.66 -3.18 1.79
C TYR A 47 3.21 -3.61 3.20
N ALA A 48 1.90 -3.71 3.44
CA ALA A 48 1.36 -4.08 4.75
C ALA A 48 1.83 -5.47 5.19
N GLU A 49 1.84 -6.44 4.28
CA GLU A 49 2.35 -7.79 4.54
C GLU A 49 3.87 -7.78 4.84
N ARG A 50 4.66 -7.11 4.00
CA ARG A 50 6.12 -7.06 4.12
C ARG A 50 6.59 -6.28 5.35
N SER A 51 5.83 -5.27 5.77
CA SER A 51 6.11 -4.42 6.93
C SER A 51 5.65 -5.04 8.26
N SER A 52 4.92 -6.16 8.24
CA SER A 52 4.56 -6.85 9.47
C SER A 52 5.82 -7.29 10.22
N LEU A 53 5.82 -7.17 11.55
CA LEU A 53 6.98 -7.48 12.39
C LEU A 53 7.48 -8.92 12.19
N LYS A 54 6.56 -9.87 12.04
CA LYS A 54 6.90 -11.27 11.76
C LYS A 54 7.66 -11.41 10.43
N ASN A 55 7.15 -10.78 9.37
CA ASN A 55 7.78 -10.87 8.06
C ASN A 55 9.09 -10.09 7.98
N LEU A 56 9.23 -8.98 8.70
CA LEU A 56 10.50 -8.26 8.83
C LEU A 56 11.56 -9.15 9.46
N ILE A 57 11.27 -9.78 10.59
CA ILE A 57 12.21 -10.69 11.27
C ILE A 57 12.57 -11.88 10.37
N SER A 58 11.61 -12.47 9.68
CA SER A 58 11.88 -13.63 8.81
C SER A 58 12.79 -13.32 7.63
N ARG A 59 12.83 -12.06 7.19
CA ARG A 59 13.64 -11.58 6.06
C ARG A 59 14.99 -10.98 6.46
N THR A 60 15.18 -10.65 7.74
CA THR A 60 16.37 -9.98 8.23
C THR A 60 17.20 -10.97 9.03
N SER A 61 18.42 -11.26 8.56
CA SER A 61 19.33 -12.12 9.30
C SER A 61 19.85 -11.40 10.55
N ALA A 62 19.66 -12.00 11.71
CA ALA A 62 20.22 -11.50 12.98
C ALA A 62 21.61 -12.09 13.27
N ALA A 63 22.12 -12.98 12.41
CA ALA A 63 23.39 -13.68 12.62
C ALA A 63 24.57 -12.68 12.62
N GLY A 64 25.34 -12.67 13.69
CA GLY A 64 26.48 -11.77 13.85
C GLY A 64 26.14 -10.30 14.14
N MET A 65 24.86 -9.97 14.29
CA MET A 65 24.40 -8.62 14.64
C MET A 65 24.27 -8.45 16.16
N THR A 66 24.52 -7.23 16.63
CA THR A 66 24.10 -6.78 17.95
C THR A 66 22.61 -6.39 17.94
N VAL A 67 22.03 -6.14 19.11
CA VAL A 67 20.68 -5.59 19.25
C VAL A 67 20.54 -4.27 18.47
N VAL A 68 21.53 -3.38 18.58
CA VAL A 68 21.51 -2.10 17.86
C VAL A 68 21.59 -2.29 16.34
N ASP A 69 22.45 -3.18 15.87
CA ASP A 69 22.60 -3.44 14.42
C ASP A 69 21.29 -3.98 13.84
N LEU A 70 20.65 -4.93 14.53
CA LEU A 70 19.37 -5.47 14.10
C LEU A 70 18.25 -4.42 14.15
N GLN A 71 18.19 -3.64 15.24
CA GLN A 71 17.23 -2.54 15.38
C GLN A 71 17.32 -1.58 14.19
N LEU A 72 18.52 -1.10 13.88
CA LEU A 72 18.74 -0.18 12.75
C LEU A 72 18.36 -0.82 11.41
N SER A 73 18.71 -2.09 11.20
CA SER A 73 18.36 -2.82 9.98
C SER A 73 16.84 -2.96 9.78
N LEU A 74 16.10 -3.26 10.86
CA LEU A 74 14.65 -3.38 10.82
C LEU A 74 13.96 -2.03 10.55
N LEU A 75 14.43 -0.96 11.20
CA LEU A 75 13.91 0.40 10.98
C LEU A 75 14.19 0.87 9.56
N GLU A 76 15.39 0.60 9.02
CA GLU A 76 15.73 0.93 7.65
C GLU A 76 14.89 0.14 6.64
N ALA A 77 14.62 -1.13 6.90
CA ALA A 77 13.74 -1.94 6.06
C ALA A 77 12.32 -1.37 6.01
N LEU A 78 11.75 -0.95 7.15
CA LEU A 78 10.44 -0.29 7.21
C LEU A 78 10.43 1.02 6.43
N ARG A 79 11.45 1.85 6.61
CA ARG A 79 11.59 3.12 5.92
C ARG A 79 11.67 2.93 4.42
N THR A 80 12.53 2.04 3.96
CA THR A 80 12.74 1.76 2.53
C THR A 80 11.47 1.24 1.85
N GLU A 81 10.74 0.31 2.50
CA GLU A 81 9.46 -0.19 1.98
C GLU A 81 8.42 0.93 1.88
N TYR A 82 8.37 1.83 2.86
CA TYR A 82 7.45 2.97 2.85
C TYR A 82 7.80 3.95 1.73
N GLU A 83 9.06 4.38 1.64
CA GLU A 83 9.53 5.33 0.63
C GLU A 83 9.34 4.80 -0.80
N TYR A 84 9.52 3.49 -1.00
CA TYR A 84 9.29 2.85 -2.30
C TYR A 84 7.83 2.97 -2.76
N ASN A 85 6.88 3.12 -1.84
CA ASN A 85 5.46 3.20 -2.12
C ASN A 85 4.88 4.62 -2.04
N VAL A 86 5.68 5.64 -1.68
CA VAL A 86 5.22 7.04 -1.49
C VAL A 86 4.45 7.59 -2.67
N SER A 87 4.89 7.32 -3.91
CA SER A 87 4.23 7.81 -5.12
C SER A 87 2.81 7.26 -5.31
N GLN A 88 2.48 6.13 -4.69
CA GLN A 88 1.16 5.51 -4.82
C GLN A 88 0.07 6.23 -4.02
N GLN A 89 0.44 7.13 -3.12
CA GLN A 89 -0.51 7.90 -2.31
C GLN A 89 -1.54 8.68 -3.15
N ILE A 90 -1.19 9.05 -4.38
CA ILE A 90 -2.08 9.81 -5.28
C ILE A 90 -3.28 8.99 -5.79
N TYR A 91 -3.23 7.66 -5.69
CA TYR A 91 -4.26 6.75 -6.19
C TYR A 91 -5.17 6.18 -5.11
N VAL A 92 -4.92 6.50 -3.84
CA VAL A 92 -5.72 6.00 -2.70
C VAL A 92 -6.34 7.15 -1.92
N SER A 93 -7.28 6.86 -1.02
CA SER A 93 -7.87 7.87 -0.14
C SER A 93 -6.82 8.39 0.86
N GLN A 94 -7.00 9.63 1.32
CA GLN A 94 -6.15 10.22 2.36
C GLN A 94 -6.15 9.35 3.62
N LYS A 95 -7.31 8.83 4.02
CA LYS A 95 -7.43 7.93 5.18
C LYS A 95 -6.59 6.65 5.01
N MET A 96 -6.55 6.09 3.80
CA MET A 96 -5.72 4.94 3.50
C MET A 96 -4.24 5.29 3.60
N TRP A 97 -3.83 6.40 3.04
CA TRP A 97 -2.44 6.86 3.13
C TRP A 97 -1.99 7.09 4.59
N GLU A 98 -2.86 7.71 5.40
CA GLU A 98 -2.61 7.88 6.84
C GLU A 98 -2.50 6.53 7.56
N ALA A 99 -3.35 5.56 7.24
CA ALA A 99 -3.28 4.21 7.82
C ALA A 99 -1.97 3.49 7.47
N ILE A 100 -1.47 3.64 6.25
CA ILE A 100 -0.17 3.12 5.80
C ILE A 100 0.99 3.77 6.60
N GLY A 101 0.95 5.08 6.79
CA GLY A 101 1.93 5.82 7.61
C GLY A 101 1.91 5.37 9.08
N ASN A 102 0.72 5.26 9.66
CA ASN A 102 0.52 4.80 11.03
C ASN A 102 1.05 3.38 11.25
N LEU A 103 0.88 2.48 10.28
CA LEU A 103 1.44 1.12 10.36
C LEU A 103 2.97 1.14 10.47
N LYS A 104 3.65 1.96 9.65
CA LYS A 104 5.10 2.15 9.72
C LYS A 104 5.52 2.69 11.11
N ASP A 105 4.85 3.74 11.55
CA ASP A 105 5.20 4.43 12.79
C ASP A 105 5.00 3.54 14.01
N GLN A 106 3.89 2.77 14.06
CA GLN A 106 3.63 1.82 15.12
C GLN A 106 4.67 0.69 15.15
N ASN A 107 4.98 0.10 14.01
CA ASN A 107 5.98 -0.97 13.96
C ASN A 107 7.37 -0.46 14.35
N SER A 108 7.74 0.75 13.93
CA SER A 108 8.98 1.41 14.33
C SER A 108 9.02 1.66 15.86
N PHE A 109 7.91 2.13 16.42
CA PHE A 109 7.78 2.32 17.86
C PHE A 109 7.97 1.02 18.64
N ILE A 110 7.32 -0.07 18.22
CA ILE A 110 7.43 -1.38 18.86
C ILE A 110 8.88 -1.89 18.82
N ILE A 111 9.54 -1.82 17.66
CA ILE A 111 10.95 -2.23 17.52
C ILE A 111 11.83 -1.45 18.51
N ASN A 112 11.67 -0.13 18.58
CA ASN A 112 12.43 0.73 19.47
C ASN A 112 12.17 0.40 20.94
N GLN A 113 10.91 0.18 21.33
CA GLN A 113 10.55 -0.17 22.71
C GLN A 113 11.14 -1.51 23.13
N LEU A 114 11.07 -2.52 22.27
CA LEU A 114 11.61 -3.85 22.58
C LEU A 114 13.14 -3.84 22.61
N ALA A 115 13.79 -3.13 21.70
CA ALA A 115 15.25 -2.97 21.70
C ALA A 115 15.73 -2.28 22.97
N ALA A 116 15.02 -1.26 23.48
CA ALA A 116 15.36 -0.54 24.70
C ALA A 116 15.33 -1.42 25.96
N THR A 117 14.70 -2.58 25.93
CA THR A 117 14.66 -3.55 27.05
C THR A 117 15.89 -4.45 27.11
N LEU A 118 16.79 -4.38 26.14
CA LEU A 118 17.95 -5.24 25.99
C LEU A 118 19.26 -4.43 26.02
N PRO A 119 20.39 -5.04 26.49
CA PRO A 119 21.68 -4.39 26.33
C PRO A 119 22.00 -4.14 24.84
N PRO A 120 22.54 -2.96 24.48
CA PRO A 120 22.78 -2.60 23.07
C PRO A 120 23.73 -3.55 22.34
N ASP A 121 24.70 -4.11 23.05
CA ASP A 121 25.74 -5.03 22.58
C ASP A 121 25.33 -6.51 22.69
N ALA A 122 24.15 -6.81 23.23
CA ALA A 122 23.63 -8.17 23.27
C ALA A 122 23.41 -8.72 21.86
N ASN A 123 23.31 -10.04 21.75
CA ASN A 123 23.07 -10.70 20.47
C ASN A 123 21.71 -10.28 19.87
N GLY A 124 21.71 -9.86 18.60
CA GLY A 124 20.50 -9.45 17.88
C GLY A 124 19.39 -10.52 17.86
N ILE A 125 19.75 -11.81 18.01
CA ILE A 125 18.78 -12.90 18.15
C ILE A 125 17.84 -12.66 19.34
N GLU A 126 18.31 -12.03 20.42
CA GLU A 126 17.46 -11.71 21.58
C GLU A 126 16.36 -10.71 21.21
N LEU A 127 16.69 -9.71 20.40
CA LEU A 127 15.67 -8.77 19.87
C LEU A 127 14.68 -9.49 18.96
N SER A 128 15.15 -10.37 18.08
CA SER A 128 14.27 -11.19 17.24
C SER A 128 13.28 -12.01 18.06
N LYS A 129 13.74 -12.67 19.11
CA LYS A 129 12.89 -13.43 20.04
C LYS A 129 11.85 -12.53 20.71
N ARG A 130 12.26 -11.38 21.25
CA ARG A 130 11.34 -10.41 21.88
C ARG A 130 10.25 -9.93 20.92
N ILE A 131 10.61 -9.64 19.69
CA ILE A 131 9.64 -9.23 18.67
C ILE A 131 8.65 -10.36 18.37
N LEU A 132 9.13 -11.60 18.19
CA LEU A 132 8.27 -12.74 17.91
C LEU A 132 7.35 -13.08 19.10
N GLU A 133 7.86 -12.98 20.34
CA GLU A 133 7.05 -13.13 21.56
C GLU A 133 5.96 -12.06 21.64
N TYR A 134 6.31 -10.81 21.34
CA TYR A 134 5.35 -9.71 21.28
C TYR A 134 4.25 -9.99 20.25
N VAL A 135 4.61 -10.39 19.03
CA VAL A 135 3.65 -10.73 17.97
C VAL A 135 2.75 -11.90 18.35
N ALA A 136 3.29 -12.91 19.06
CA ALA A 136 2.53 -14.07 19.51
C ALA A 136 1.55 -13.73 20.65
N SER A 137 1.91 -12.76 21.51
CA SER A 137 1.09 -12.33 22.67
C SER A 137 0.06 -11.26 22.34
N THR A 138 0.30 -10.52 21.25
CA THR A 138 -0.54 -9.39 20.82
C THR A 138 -1.19 -9.76 19.52
N ASP A 139 -2.53 -9.72 19.46
CA ASP A 139 -3.18 -9.79 18.16
C ASP A 139 -2.78 -8.53 17.39
N ALA A 140 -1.96 -8.69 16.36
CA ALA A 140 -1.41 -7.57 15.57
C ALA A 140 -2.53 -6.91 14.74
N GLU A 141 -3.47 -6.25 15.42
CA GLU A 141 -4.71 -5.75 14.87
C GLU A 141 -4.50 -4.69 13.78
N LEU A 142 -3.49 -3.83 13.92
CA LEU A 142 -3.33 -2.72 12.96
C LEU A 142 -3.02 -3.20 11.56
N GLY A 143 -2.11 -4.16 11.40
CA GLY A 143 -1.79 -4.74 10.09
C GLY A 143 -3.01 -5.40 9.44
N LYS A 144 -3.78 -6.17 10.21
CA LYS A 144 -5.03 -6.80 9.75
C LYS A 144 -6.08 -5.75 9.39
N THR A 145 -6.20 -4.70 10.20
CA THR A 145 -7.13 -3.58 9.95
C THR A 145 -6.79 -2.86 8.65
N VAL A 146 -5.51 -2.58 8.41
CA VAL A 146 -5.04 -1.95 7.16
C VAL A 146 -5.32 -2.85 5.96
N LEU A 147 -5.04 -4.16 6.05
CA LEU A 147 -5.34 -5.12 4.98
C LEU A 147 -6.85 -5.20 4.67
N SER A 148 -7.69 -5.23 5.71
CA SER A 148 -9.16 -5.23 5.54
C SER A 148 -9.65 -3.93 4.88
N ALA A 149 -9.08 -2.79 5.24
CA ALA A 149 -9.40 -1.50 4.64
C ALA A 149 -8.97 -1.44 3.15
N LEU A 150 -7.80 -1.97 2.81
CA LEU A 150 -7.32 -2.09 1.42
C LEU A 150 -8.25 -2.96 0.58
N GLN A 151 -8.69 -4.11 1.11
CA GLN A 151 -9.64 -4.98 0.43
C GLN A 151 -11.00 -4.29 0.23
N PHE A 152 -11.47 -3.55 1.22
CA PHE A 152 -12.71 -2.79 1.11
C PHE A 152 -12.62 -1.71 0.03
N GLU A 153 -11.52 -0.96 0.01
CA GLU A 153 -11.31 0.09 -1.00
C GLU A 153 -11.19 -0.51 -2.41
N ALA A 154 -10.51 -1.65 -2.57
CA ALA A 154 -10.42 -2.36 -3.85
C ALA A 154 -11.80 -2.81 -4.38
N LYS A 155 -12.66 -3.35 -3.52
CA LYS A 155 -14.02 -3.75 -3.90
C LYS A 155 -14.91 -2.58 -4.34
N ARG A 156 -14.63 -1.36 -3.87
CA ARG A 156 -15.37 -0.16 -4.30
C ARG A 156 -14.92 0.38 -5.65
N VAL A 157 -13.74 0.01 -6.08
CA VAL A 157 -13.17 0.41 -7.39
C VAL A 157 -13.62 -0.53 -8.50
N LEU A 158 -13.86 -1.81 -8.17
CA LEU A 158 -14.38 -2.83 -9.08
C LEU A 158 -15.89 -2.68 -9.30
#